data_23d870855b2c895090878db453631eb8
#
_entry.id   23d870855b2c895090878db453631eb8
#
_cell.length_a   1.000
_cell.length_b   1.000
_cell.length_c   1.000
_cell.angle_alpha   90.00
_cell.angle_beta   90.00
_cell.angle_gamma   90.00
#
_symmetry.space_group_name_H-M   'P 1'
#
loop_
_entity.id
_entity.type
_entity.pdbx_description
1 polymer ?
#
loop_
_entity_poly.entity_id
_entity_poly.type
_entity_poly.pdbx_seq_one_letter_code
_entity_poly.pdbx_strand_id
1 'polypeptide(L)'
;MNYKCELGKLVSTIKRIENYFEKEYIKSKFKAIGNNVYIGNNCVFTENTISIGNDVYIGNGCCFQSKHGEIEIGNHIMFGPGVHIHGGDHDFRKIGKYIRDNSKARNADGKVRIEDDCWIGANAIILKRVRIGKGTIIGA
;
A
#
# COMPACT_ATOMS: atom_id res chain seq x y z
N MET A 1 40.89 16.62 6.07
CA MET A 1 39.41 16.55 6.15
C MET A 1 38.91 15.98 4.84
N ASN A 2 38.15 14.85 4.85
CA ASN A 2 37.77 14.14 3.61
C ASN A 2 36.56 14.80 2.98
N TYR A 3 36.75 15.72 2.05
CA TYR A 3 35.73 16.50 1.33
C TYR A 3 34.60 15.60 0.73
N LYS A 4 34.97 14.42 0.23
CA LYS A 4 34.02 13.46 -0.32
C LYS A 4 33.05 12.92 0.76
N CYS A 5 33.53 12.76 2.00
CA CYS A 5 32.69 12.31 3.12
C CYS A 5 31.67 13.38 3.52
N GLU A 6 32.11 14.64 3.58
CA GLU A 6 31.19 15.75 3.92
C GLU A 6 30.14 16.00 2.84
N LEU A 7 30.52 15.91 1.57
CA LEU A 7 29.57 15.99 0.46
C LEU A 7 28.56 14.82 0.51
N GLY A 8 29.01 13.60 0.80
CA GLY A 8 28.14 12.45 0.96
C GLY A 8 27.10 12.62 2.09
N LYS A 9 27.51 13.18 3.22
CA LYS A 9 26.61 13.51 4.34
C LYS A 9 25.56 14.55 3.94
N LEU A 10 25.99 15.61 3.24
CA LEU A 10 25.07 16.64 2.77
C LEU A 10 24.02 16.06 1.82
N VAL A 11 24.43 15.27 0.82
CA VAL A 11 23.54 14.61 -0.13
C VAL A 11 22.56 13.68 0.59
N SER A 12 23.03 12.90 1.57
CA SER A 12 22.15 12.01 2.35
C SER A 12 21.12 12.78 3.18
N THR A 13 21.51 13.93 3.72
CA THR A 13 20.60 14.79 4.49
C THR A 13 19.51 15.40 3.59
N ILE A 14 19.88 15.90 2.42
CA ILE A 14 18.93 16.44 1.44
C ILE A 14 17.92 15.37 1.04
N LYS A 15 18.38 14.18 0.64
CA LYS A 15 17.50 13.05 0.30
C LYS A 15 16.55 12.65 1.43
N ARG A 16 17.00 12.74 2.67
CA ARG A 16 16.15 12.43 3.85
C ARG A 16 15.04 13.47 4.02
N ILE A 17 15.34 14.74 3.79
CA ILE A 17 14.36 15.82 3.85
C ILE A 17 13.33 15.69 2.72
N GLU A 18 13.79 15.49 1.49
CA GLU A 18 12.92 15.25 0.32
C GLU A 18 11.97 14.09 0.57
N ASN A 19 12.49 12.93 0.99
CA ASN A 19 11.72 11.73 1.29
C ASN A 19 10.69 11.96 2.42
N TYR A 20 11.02 12.78 3.43
CA TYR A 20 10.07 13.14 4.47
C TYR A 20 8.88 13.92 3.90
N PHE A 21 9.13 14.98 3.12
CA PHE A 21 8.05 15.77 2.51
C PHE A 21 7.22 14.96 1.51
N GLU A 22 7.85 14.11 0.71
CA GLU A 22 7.16 13.21 -0.20
C GLU A 22 6.19 12.28 0.55
N LYS A 23 6.62 11.68 1.66
CA LYS A 23 5.77 10.82 2.48
C LYS A 23 4.61 11.57 3.13
N GLU A 24 4.83 12.77 3.64
CA GLU A 24 3.75 13.59 4.20
C GLU A 24 2.76 14.01 3.11
N TYR A 25 3.23 14.31 1.90
CA TYR A 25 2.38 14.57 0.76
C TYR A 25 1.55 13.36 0.36
N ILE A 26 2.13 12.15 0.31
CA ILE A 26 1.41 10.90 0.05
C ILE A 26 0.35 10.68 1.13
N LYS A 27 0.69 10.85 2.41
CA LYS A 27 -0.25 10.70 3.53
C LYS A 27 -1.47 11.63 3.39
N SER A 28 -1.27 12.86 2.93
CA SER A 28 -2.37 13.83 2.77
C SER A 28 -3.39 13.45 1.68
N LYS A 29 -3.06 12.51 0.80
CA LYS A 29 -3.93 12.05 -0.29
C LYS A 29 -4.82 10.87 0.08
N PHE A 30 -4.55 10.17 1.17
CA PHE A 30 -5.38 9.04 1.57
C PHE A 30 -6.82 9.49 1.87
N LYS A 31 -7.78 8.62 1.58
CA LYS A 31 -9.20 8.84 1.92
C LYS A 31 -9.37 9.15 3.41
N ALA A 32 -8.65 8.43 4.25
CA ALA A 32 -8.49 8.70 5.67
C ALA A 32 -7.16 8.11 6.15
N ILE A 33 -6.51 8.76 7.10
CA ILE A 33 -5.29 8.27 7.73
C ILE A 33 -5.29 8.63 9.22
N GLY A 34 -4.98 7.65 10.04
CA GLY A 34 -4.85 7.81 11.49
C GLY A 34 -3.48 8.31 11.92
N ASN A 35 -3.24 8.25 13.21
CA ASN A 35 -1.98 8.66 13.84
C ASN A 35 -0.94 7.54 13.81
N ASN A 36 0.34 7.92 13.91
CA ASN A 36 1.48 7.00 14.01
C ASN A 36 1.54 5.98 12.86
N VAL A 37 1.32 6.46 11.62
CA VAL A 37 1.45 5.64 10.41
C VAL A 37 2.84 5.82 9.82
N TYR A 38 3.60 4.73 9.75
CA TYR A 38 4.89 4.68 9.05
C TYR A 38 4.73 4.10 7.66
N ILE A 39 5.31 4.78 6.67
CA ILE A 39 5.35 4.32 5.27
C ILE A 39 6.81 4.15 4.85
N GLY A 40 7.16 2.95 4.42
CA GLY A 40 8.47 2.61 3.87
C GLY A 40 8.78 3.34 2.55
N ASN A 41 9.95 3.05 2.01
CA ASN A 41 10.37 3.64 0.73
C ASN A 41 9.82 2.83 -0.46
N ASN A 42 9.71 3.47 -1.63
CA ASN A 42 9.27 2.83 -2.88
C ASN A 42 7.89 2.15 -2.79
N CYS A 43 6.99 2.70 -1.99
CA CYS A 43 5.62 2.24 -1.92
C CYS A 43 4.76 2.92 -3.00
N VAL A 44 3.75 2.19 -3.52
CA VAL A 44 2.81 2.67 -4.53
C VAL A 44 1.39 2.52 -4.02
N PHE A 45 0.60 3.59 -4.10
CA PHE A 45 -0.78 3.60 -3.61
C PHE A 45 -1.75 4.20 -4.62
N THR A 46 -3.04 3.80 -4.53
CA THR A 46 -4.18 4.58 -5.05
C THR A 46 -4.85 5.27 -3.86
N GLU A 47 -4.23 6.32 -3.36
CA GLU A 47 -4.41 6.88 -2.01
C GLU A 47 -5.86 7.24 -1.71
N ASN A 48 -6.56 7.84 -2.66
CA ASN A 48 -7.94 8.32 -2.51
C ASN A 48 -8.99 7.22 -2.29
N THR A 49 -8.62 5.96 -2.42
CA THR A 49 -9.49 4.80 -2.16
C THR A 49 -9.08 4.01 -0.91
N ILE A 50 -8.03 4.46 -0.21
CA ILE A 50 -7.44 3.76 0.92
C ILE A 50 -7.72 4.52 2.21
N SER A 51 -8.22 3.81 3.22
CA SER A 51 -8.34 4.29 4.60
C SER A 51 -7.42 3.49 5.51
N ILE A 52 -6.65 4.17 6.35
CA ILE A 52 -5.64 3.58 7.25
C ILE A 52 -5.94 4.04 8.68
N GLY A 53 -5.98 3.12 9.62
CA GLY A 53 -6.14 3.38 11.05
C GLY A 53 -4.87 3.89 11.73
N ASN A 54 -4.82 3.74 13.04
CA ASN A 54 -3.70 4.18 13.87
C ASN A 54 -2.65 3.08 14.04
N ASP A 55 -1.40 3.49 14.33
CA ASP A 55 -0.30 2.57 14.66
C ASP A 55 -0.04 1.53 13.58
N VAL A 56 0.05 1.97 12.32
CA VAL A 56 0.25 1.09 11.17
C VAL A 56 1.67 1.23 10.62
N TYR A 57 2.34 0.10 10.46
CA TYR A 57 3.65 0.01 9.83
C TYR A 57 3.53 -0.60 8.43
N ILE A 58 3.98 0.13 7.42
CA ILE A 58 4.02 -0.34 6.01
C ILE A 58 5.49 -0.44 5.60
N GLY A 59 5.95 -1.66 5.33
CA GLY A 59 7.32 -1.95 4.90
C GLY A 59 7.67 -1.36 3.53
N ASN A 60 8.94 -1.45 3.14
CA ASN A 60 9.40 -0.94 1.85
C ASN A 60 8.77 -1.70 0.67
N GLY A 61 8.57 -1.02 -0.46
CA GLY A 61 8.14 -1.65 -1.71
C GLY A 61 6.71 -2.18 -1.71
N CYS A 62 5.88 -1.80 -0.76
CA CYS A 62 4.47 -2.20 -0.75
C CYS A 62 3.69 -1.53 -1.88
N CYS A 63 2.67 -2.24 -2.40
CA CYS A 63 1.84 -1.76 -3.49
C CYS A 63 0.36 -2.00 -3.18
N PHE A 64 -0.37 -0.95 -2.81
CA PHE A 64 -1.80 -1.03 -2.48
C PHE A 64 -2.61 -0.29 -3.55
N GLN A 65 -3.27 -1.03 -4.40
CA GLN A 65 -3.98 -0.49 -5.56
C GLN A 65 -5.43 -0.95 -5.63
N SER A 66 -6.33 0.02 -5.70
CA SER A 66 -7.76 -0.22 -5.92
C SER A 66 -8.39 1.00 -6.60
N LYS A 67 -8.59 0.95 -7.90
CA LYS A 67 -9.08 2.12 -8.65
C LYS A 67 -10.56 2.45 -8.36
N HIS A 68 -11.40 1.43 -8.20
CA HIS A 68 -12.85 1.57 -8.05
C HIS A 68 -13.40 0.83 -6.82
N GLY A 69 -12.56 0.04 -6.13
CA GLY A 69 -12.88 -0.54 -4.84
C GLY A 69 -12.27 0.28 -3.71
N GLU A 70 -12.40 -0.21 -2.50
CA GLU A 70 -11.82 0.41 -1.30
C GLU A 70 -10.85 -0.55 -0.62
N ILE A 71 -9.82 0.00 0.00
CA ILE A 71 -8.94 -0.72 0.92
C ILE A 71 -9.10 -0.09 2.30
N GLU A 72 -9.61 -0.87 3.25
CA GLU A 72 -9.74 -0.47 4.65
C GLU A 72 -8.72 -1.23 5.49
N ILE A 73 -7.88 -0.48 6.15
CA ILE A 73 -6.82 -0.98 7.03
C ILE A 73 -7.14 -0.48 8.45
N GLY A 74 -7.29 -1.40 9.39
CA GLY A 74 -7.56 -1.14 10.80
C GLY A 74 -6.35 -0.59 11.57
N ASN A 75 -6.35 -0.79 12.87
CA ASN A 75 -5.32 -0.29 13.76
C ASN A 75 -4.30 -1.39 14.11
N HIS A 76 -3.09 -0.99 14.55
CA HIS A 76 -2.03 -1.88 15.03
C HIS A 76 -1.65 -2.97 14.01
N ILE A 77 -1.43 -2.57 12.75
CA ILE A 77 -1.13 -3.51 11.66
C ILE A 77 0.33 -3.36 11.22
N MET A 78 0.96 -4.49 10.95
CA MET A 78 2.31 -4.54 10.37
C MET A 78 2.27 -5.20 9.00
N PHE A 79 2.73 -4.47 7.98
CA PHE A 79 3.00 -5.02 6.65
C PHE A 79 4.51 -5.21 6.46
N GLY A 80 4.91 -6.44 6.16
CA GLY A 80 6.26 -6.76 5.71
C GLY A 80 6.59 -6.07 4.38
N PRO A 81 7.87 -6.07 3.96
CA PRO A 81 8.26 -5.47 2.68
C PRO A 81 7.60 -6.20 1.50
N GLY A 82 7.32 -5.44 0.44
CA GLY A 82 6.80 -6.01 -0.80
C GLY A 82 5.39 -6.59 -0.72
N VAL A 83 4.59 -6.24 0.28
CA VAL A 83 3.18 -6.67 0.34
C VAL A 83 2.38 -5.97 -0.74
N HIS A 84 1.55 -6.74 -1.47
CA HIS A 84 0.66 -6.24 -2.49
C HIS A 84 -0.81 -6.39 -2.08
N ILE A 85 -1.61 -5.34 -2.29
CA ILE A 85 -3.06 -5.38 -2.16
C ILE A 85 -3.67 -4.94 -3.49
N HIS A 86 -4.45 -5.81 -4.12
CA HIS A 86 -5.12 -5.53 -5.38
C HIS A 86 -6.64 -5.58 -5.22
N GLY A 87 -7.28 -4.42 -5.16
CA GLY A 87 -8.73 -4.28 -5.05
C GLY A 87 -9.50 -4.50 -6.36
N GLY A 88 -8.81 -4.79 -7.45
CA GLY A 88 -9.43 -5.04 -8.75
C GLY A 88 -8.61 -5.94 -9.66
N ASP A 89 -9.23 -6.40 -10.75
CA ASP A 89 -8.60 -7.22 -11.78
C ASP A 89 -9.15 -6.89 -13.19
N HIS A 90 -8.59 -7.55 -14.19
CA HIS A 90 -9.12 -7.51 -15.56
C HIS A 90 -10.24 -8.53 -15.77
N ASP A 91 -11.18 -8.25 -16.68
CA ASP A 91 -12.20 -9.24 -17.07
C ASP A 91 -11.59 -10.28 -18.01
N PHE A 92 -11.31 -11.46 -17.44
CA PHE A 92 -10.72 -12.61 -18.16
C PHE A 92 -11.77 -13.62 -18.64
N ARG A 93 -13.06 -13.38 -18.40
CA ARG A 93 -14.16 -14.35 -18.66
C ARG A 93 -14.70 -14.29 -20.08
N LYS A 94 -14.37 -13.27 -20.85
CA LYS A 94 -14.86 -13.12 -22.22
C LYS A 94 -14.00 -13.92 -23.19
N ILE A 95 -14.59 -14.94 -23.79
CA ILE A 95 -13.96 -15.76 -24.82
C ILE A 95 -14.00 -15.01 -26.18
N GLY A 96 -12.98 -15.19 -27.00
CA GLY A 96 -12.90 -14.59 -28.35
C GLY A 96 -12.45 -13.13 -28.40
N LYS A 97 -11.99 -12.57 -27.29
CA LYS A 97 -11.35 -11.25 -27.22
C LYS A 97 -10.06 -11.30 -26.43
N TYR A 98 -9.11 -10.44 -26.78
CA TYR A 98 -7.92 -10.27 -25.95
C TYR A 98 -8.30 -9.68 -24.57
N ILE A 99 -7.68 -10.16 -23.51
CA ILE A 99 -7.95 -9.69 -22.14
C ILE A 99 -7.76 -8.17 -22.03
N ARG A 100 -6.74 -7.63 -22.70
CA ARG A 100 -6.44 -6.20 -22.76
C ARG A 100 -7.61 -5.36 -23.28
N ASP A 101 -8.36 -5.88 -24.24
CA ASP A 101 -9.45 -5.16 -24.93
C ASP A 101 -10.80 -5.32 -24.22
N ASN A 102 -10.83 -6.09 -23.13
CA ASN A 102 -12.01 -6.24 -22.29
C ASN A 102 -12.14 -5.03 -21.37
N SER A 103 -13.24 -4.30 -21.51
CA SER A 103 -13.61 -3.29 -20.52
C SER A 103 -13.86 -3.96 -19.16
N LYS A 104 -13.36 -3.38 -18.08
CA LYS A 104 -13.73 -3.82 -16.72
C LYS A 104 -15.25 -3.75 -16.55
N ALA A 105 -15.86 -4.80 -16.04
CA ALA A 105 -17.24 -4.73 -15.59
C ALA A 105 -17.36 -3.69 -14.47
N ARG A 106 -18.48 -2.93 -14.41
CA ARG A 106 -18.69 -1.84 -13.43
C ARG A 106 -18.45 -2.25 -11.97
N ASN A 107 -18.57 -3.52 -11.61
CA ASN A 107 -18.37 -4.07 -10.26
C ASN A 107 -17.22 -5.07 -10.19
N ALA A 108 -16.21 -4.96 -11.07
CA ALA A 108 -15.07 -5.87 -11.08
C ALA A 108 -14.19 -5.71 -9.84
N ASP A 109 -14.07 -4.48 -9.35
CA ASP A 109 -13.30 -4.17 -8.16
C ASP A 109 -14.12 -4.48 -6.90
N GLY A 110 -13.45 -4.81 -5.81
CA GLY A 110 -14.12 -5.15 -4.56
C GLY A 110 -13.33 -4.67 -3.35
N LYS A 111 -14.04 -4.43 -2.27
CA LYS A 111 -13.46 -3.95 -1.02
C LYS A 111 -12.52 -4.99 -0.43
N VAL A 112 -11.34 -4.53 -0.01
CA VAL A 112 -10.42 -5.28 0.84
C VAL A 112 -10.52 -4.70 2.25
N ARG A 113 -10.66 -5.55 3.26
CA ARG A 113 -10.69 -5.13 4.66
C ARG A 113 -9.68 -5.93 5.45
N ILE A 114 -8.80 -5.24 6.16
CA ILE A 114 -7.86 -5.80 7.12
C ILE A 114 -8.22 -5.23 8.48
N GLU A 115 -8.64 -6.09 9.40
CA GLU A 115 -9.05 -5.70 10.74
C GLU A 115 -7.83 -5.48 11.64
N ASP A 116 -8.09 -5.03 12.87
CA ASP A 116 -7.03 -4.65 13.82
C ASP A 116 -6.08 -5.81 14.16
N ASP A 117 -4.87 -5.45 14.59
CA ASP A 117 -3.89 -6.37 15.17
C ASP A 117 -3.48 -7.51 14.22
N CYS A 118 -3.22 -7.17 12.94
CA CYS A 118 -2.80 -8.13 11.93
C CYS A 118 -1.32 -7.96 11.56
N TRP A 119 -0.68 -9.07 11.25
CA TRP A 119 0.65 -9.09 10.65
C TRP A 119 0.60 -9.75 9.27
N ILE A 120 0.99 -9.00 8.26
CA ILE A 120 1.06 -9.46 6.87
C ILE A 120 2.52 -9.67 6.51
N GLY A 121 2.92 -10.91 6.27
CA GLY A 121 4.29 -11.29 5.94
C GLY A 121 4.78 -10.71 4.62
N ALA A 122 6.09 -10.71 4.43
CA ALA A 122 6.74 -10.13 3.26
C ALA A 122 6.24 -10.78 1.96
N ASN A 123 6.05 -9.96 0.92
CA ASN A 123 5.61 -10.37 -0.43
C ASN A 123 4.23 -11.07 -0.48
N ALA A 124 3.46 -11.04 0.59
CA ALA A 124 2.09 -11.55 0.54
C ALA A 124 1.25 -10.74 -0.45
N ILE A 125 0.36 -11.41 -1.19
CA ILE A 125 -0.54 -10.79 -2.16
C ILE A 125 -1.98 -10.97 -1.69
N ILE A 126 -2.66 -9.84 -1.43
CA ILE A 126 -4.07 -9.81 -1.00
C ILE A 126 -4.92 -9.35 -2.18
N LEU A 127 -5.89 -10.16 -2.55
CA LEU A 127 -6.73 -9.87 -3.69
C LEU A 127 -8.05 -9.19 -3.28
N LYS A 128 -8.77 -8.69 -4.25
CA LYS A 128 -10.09 -8.05 -4.08
C LYS A 128 -11.07 -8.92 -3.27
N ARG A 129 -11.93 -8.27 -2.51
CA ARG A 129 -12.99 -8.88 -1.69
C ARG A 129 -12.48 -9.76 -0.54
N VAL A 130 -11.18 -9.74 -0.26
CA VAL A 130 -10.62 -10.43 0.89
C VAL A 130 -10.91 -9.63 2.16
N ARG A 131 -11.32 -10.32 3.20
CA ARG A 131 -11.38 -9.81 4.57
C ARG A 131 -10.42 -10.62 5.43
N ILE A 132 -9.51 -9.92 6.09
CA ILE A 132 -8.58 -10.48 7.08
C ILE A 132 -9.11 -10.07 8.45
N GLY A 133 -9.47 -11.06 9.24
CA GLY A 133 -10.03 -10.86 10.59
C GLY A 133 -8.98 -10.37 11.60
N LYS A 134 -9.46 -9.80 12.69
CA LYS A 134 -8.62 -9.29 13.77
C LYS A 134 -7.66 -10.37 14.31
N GLY A 135 -6.42 -9.97 14.60
CA GLY A 135 -5.40 -10.85 15.18
C GLY A 135 -4.81 -11.88 14.21
N THR A 136 -5.03 -11.72 12.90
CA THR A 136 -4.57 -12.69 11.90
C THR A 136 -3.12 -12.45 11.52
N ILE A 137 -2.37 -13.54 11.36
CA ILE A 137 -1.02 -13.54 10.78
C ILE A 137 -1.10 -14.21 9.40
N ILE A 138 -0.68 -13.49 8.37
CA ILE A 138 -0.49 -14.03 7.01
C ILE A 138 1.00 -14.27 6.81
N GLY A 139 1.37 -15.50 6.42
CA GLY A 139 2.75 -15.82 6.07
C GLY A 139 3.25 -15.10 4.81
N ALA A 140 4.52 -15.30 4.51
CA ALA A 140 5.17 -14.79 3.30
C ALA A 140 4.90 -15.69 2.08
#